data_0b4585adb3939303c95a0547a19eb98a
#
_entry.id   0b4585adb3939303c95a0547a19eb98a
#
_cell.length_a   1.000
_cell.length_b   1.000
_cell.length_c   1.000
_cell.angle_alpha   90.00
_cell.angle_beta   90.00
_cell.angle_gamma   90.00
#
_symmetry.space_group_name_H-M   'P 1'
#
loop_
_entity.id
_entity.type
_entity.pdbx_description
1 polymer ?
#
loop_
_entity_poly.entity_id
_entity_poly.type
_entity_poly.pdbx_seq_one_letter_code
_entity_poly.pdbx_strand_id
1 'polypeptide(L)'
;MVASVHHQVRGLSISGLWQAKLRELIGSHDASVGDDCYFEGDVRSFGLGSLHLTNVQSLREASRRTPQHVRQDPQDKYILVNVRSGIVRLRQQRSECEMTAGSLTLYRTDVPFEWEHRDSASVRSVAIPAAALRARLRNIDSYLLRPQSGQNGVWRILSDMLGSLSQQCHSIPLTATHTLAAQLIELLGVAIEIGDEDGVSLGTETTRKASYRNCVNLIRSNLADDLTPEKIARTAGLSVRSLHRLFQDVGEPVGTFLRNARLEKCHRDLADPGKFHFSIGEIAYQAGFRSQAHFANIFKTRYGISAGEWRRSAQLR
;
A
#
# COMPACT_ATOMS: atom_id res chain seq x y z
N MET A 1 -33.59 -5.82 15.17
CA MET A 1 -32.65 -4.70 15.21
C MET A 1 -31.26 -5.26 15.45
N VAL A 2 -30.26 -4.68 14.87
CA VAL A 2 -28.87 -5.10 15.04
C VAL A 2 -28.43 -4.80 16.47
N ALA A 3 -27.85 -5.80 17.15
CA ALA A 3 -27.24 -5.58 18.46
C ALA A 3 -25.91 -4.87 18.28
N SER A 4 -25.66 -3.79 18.99
CA SER A 4 -24.37 -3.14 19.05
C SER A 4 -23.75 -3.29 20.44
N VAL A 5 -22.45 -3.41 20.47
CA VAL A 5 -21.66 -3.47 21.71
C VAL A 5 -20.87 -2.19 21.83
N HIS A 6 -20.89 -1.57 22.99
CA HIS A 6 -20.17 -0.35 23.30
C HIS A 6 -19.28 -0.55 24.53
N HIS A 7 -18.01 -0.24 24.40
CA HIS A 7 -17.04 -0.31 25.49
C HIS A 7 -16.27 0.99 25.59
N GLN A 8 -16.15 1.51 26.81
CA GLN A 8 -15.23 2.59 27.15
C GLN A 8 -14.17 2.04 28.09
N VAL A 9 -12.92 2.41 27.82
CA VAL A 9 -11.74 2.02 28.63
C VAL A 9 -10.99 3.29 28.97
N ARG A 10 -10.79 3.56 30.26
CA ARG A 10 -10.09 4.75 30.77
C ARG A 10 -9.22 4.38 31.95
N GLY A 11 -8.01 4.94 32.03
CA GLY A 11 -7.12 4.80 33.19
C GLY A 11 -5.65 4.62 32.82
N LEU A 12 -4.88 4.18 33.81
CA LEU A 12 -3.48 3.82 33.68
C LEU A 12 -3.35 2.30 33.58
N SER A 13 -2.33 1.80 32.87
CA SER A 13 -1.99 0.37 32.75
C SER A 13 -3.14 -0.54 32.25
N ILE A 14 -3.90 -0.10 31.25
CA ILE A 14 -5.09 -0.79 30.75
C ILE A 14 -4.91 -1.45 29.39
N SER A 15 -3.67 -1.63 28.91
CA SER A 15 -3.35 -2.23 27.62
C SER A 15 -4.05 -3.58 27.39
N GLY A 16 -4.08 -4.44 28.40
CA GLY A 16 -4.75 -5.74 28.32
C GLY A 16 -6.27 -5.67 28.14
N LEU A 17 -6.94 -4.70 28.77
CA LEU A 17 -8.38 -4.47 28.57
C LEU A 17 -8.67 -3.96 27.17
N TRP A 18 -7.85 -3.01 26.68
CA TRP A 18 -7.97 -2.48 25.34
C TRP A 18 -7.75 -3.55 24.27
N GLN A 19 -6.67 -4.32 24.44
CA GLN A 19 -6.35 -5.47 23.58
C GLN A 19 -7.53 -6.46 23.49
N ALA A 20 -8.16 -6.79 24.62
CA ALA A 20 -9.30 -7.69 24.64
C ALA A 20 -10.49 -7.15 23.82
N LYS A 21 -10.70 -5.83 23.79
CA LYS A 21 -11.79 -5.19 23.04
C LYS A 21 -11.55 -5.18 21.52
N LEU A 22 -10.30 -5.08 21.09
CA LEU A 22 -9.95 -5.11 19.67
C LEU A 22 -9.80 -6.54 19.11
N ARG A 23 -9.71 -7.54 19.95
CA ARG A 23 -9.47 -8.93 19.55
C ARG A 23 -10.50 -9.49 18.57
N GLU A 24 -11.75 -9.14 18.72
CA GLU A 24 -12.83 -9.57 17.80
C GLU A 24 -12.66 -9.01 16.39
N LEU A 25 -12.09 -7.81 16.29
CA LEU A 25 -11.85 -7.14 15.00
C LEU A 25 -10.63 -7.73 14.28
N ILE A 26 -9.49 -7.76 14.95
CA ILE A 26 -8.18 -8.02 14.32
C ILE A 26 -7.53 -9.32 14.79
N GLY A 27 -8.16 -10.08 15.68
CA GLY A 27 -7.59 -11.28 16.27
C GLY A 27 -6.56 -10.98 17.38
N SER A 28 -5.85 -12.02 17.81
CA SER A 28 -4.81 -11.90 18.84
C SER A 28 -3.69 -10.97 18.36
N HIS A 29 -3.28 -10.03 19.20
CA HIS A 29 -2.26 -9.02 18.94
C HIS A 29 -1.69 -8.49 20.25
N ASP A 30 -0.55 -7.84 20.25
CA ASP A 30 -0.09 -7.01 21.35
C ASP A 30 -0.64 -5.59 21.17
N ALA A 31 -1.09 -4.95 22.24
CA ALA A 31 -1.46 -3.56 22.25
C ALA A 31 -0.68 -2.84 23.35
N SER A 32 -0.10 -1.70 23.03
CA SER A 32 0.52 -0.78 23.95
C SER A 32 -0.17 0.57 23.85
N VAL A 33 -0.52 1.12 24.98
CA VAL A 33 -1.20 2.42 25.11
C VAL A 33 -0.33 3.44 25.87
N GLY A 34 0.96 3.09 26.06
CA GLY A 34 1.95 3.87 26.85
C GLY A 34 1.85 3.54 28.34
N ASP A 35 2.93 3.02 28.90
CA ASP A 35 2.93 2.43 30.26
C ASP A 35 2.71 3.45 31.39
N ASP A 36 3.05 4.73 31.20
CA ASP A 36 2.96 5.79 32.19
C ASP A 36 1.96 6.91 31.83
N CYS A 37 1.12 6.69 30.82
CA CYS A 37 0.20 7.71 30.33
C CYS A 37 -1.25 7.35 30.59
N TYR A 38 -2.06 8.36 30.91
CA TYR A 38 -3.51 8.21 30.89
C TYR A 38 -4.00 7.84 29.50
N PHE A 39 -4.78 6.78 29.40
CA PHE A 39 -5.41 6.31 28.17
C PHE A 39 -6.92 6.49 28.24
N GLU A 40 -7.49 6.84 27.11
CA GLU A 40 -8.94 6.83 26.90
C GLU A 40 -9.23 6.20 25.54
N GLY A 41 -10.09 5.20 25.53
CA GLY A 41 -10.53 4.51 24.33
C GLY A 41 -12.03 4.20 24.36
N ASP A 42 -12.66 4.34 23.20
CA ASP A 42 -14.06 4.00 22.93
C ASP A 42 -14.14 3.05 21.74
N VAL A 43 -14.81 1.92 21.92
CA VAL A 43 -15.06 0.93 20.86
C VAL A 43 -16.54 0.66 20.77
N ARG A 44 -17.11 0.87 19.59
CA ARG A 44 -18.48 0.48 19.26
C ARG A 44 -18.48 -0.46 18.09
N SER A 45 -19.07 -1.63 18.24
CA SER A 45 -19.09 -2.64 17.19
C SER A 45 -20.48 -3.21 16.98
N PHE A 46 -20.76 -3.66 15.77
CA PHE A 46 -22.00 -4.33 15.40
C PHE A 46 -21.82 -5.23 14.18
N GLY A 47 -22.59 -6.30 14.13
CA GLY A 47 -22.62 -7.22 12.98
C GLY A 47 -23.52 -6.68 11.87
N LEU A 48 -23.07 -6.83 10.62
CA LEU A 48 -23.85 -6.52 9.43
C LEU A 48 -23.76 -7.71 8.46
N GLY A 49 -24.68 -8.66 8.56
CA GLY A 49 -24.62 -9.94 7.84
C GLY A 49 -23.31 -10.68 8.15
N SER A 50 -22.47 -10.92 7.15
CA SER A 50 -21.15 -11.54 7.33
C SER A 50 -20.04 -10.56 7.71
N LEU A 51 -20.34 -9.26 7.75
CA LEU A 51 -19.38 -8.21 8.06
C LEU A 51 -19.46 -7.82 9.54
N HIS A 52 -18.34 -7.32 10.06
CA HIS A 52 -18.28 -6.76 11.41
C HIS A 52 -17.75 -5.33 11.33
N LEU A 53 -18.58 -4.37 11.69
CA LEU A 53 -18.24 -2.95 11.69
C LEU A 53 -17.83 -2.52 13.09
N THR A 54 -16.78 -1.72 13.17
CA THR A 54 -16.24 -1.21 14.44
C THR A 54 -15.86 0.25 14.28
N ASN A 55 -16.29 1.07 15.22
CA ASN A 55 -15.80 2.44 15.40
C ASN A 55 -14.86 2.42 16.59
N VAL A 56 -13.67 2.90 16.39
CA VAL A 56 -12.63 3.00 17.42
C VAL A 56 -12.22 4.45 17.55
N GLN A 57 -12.19 4.94 18.76
CA GLN A 57 -11.54 6.19 19.11
C GLN A 57 -10.59 5.92 20.25
N SER A 58 -9.34 6.32 20.12
CA SER A 58 -8.33 6.11 21.17
C SER A 58 -7.34 7.26 21.20
N LEU A 59 -6.79 7.48 22.39
CA LEU A 59 -5.72 8.44 22.64
C LEU A 59 -4.42 7.66 22.66
N ARG A 60 -3.59 7.70 21.66
CA ARG A 60 -2.34 6.93 21.49
C ARG A 60 -2.55 5.41 21.52
N GLU A 61 -2.11 4.75 20.51
CA GLU A 61 -2.17 3.31 20.45
C GLU A 61 -1.04 2.79 19.56
N ALA A 62 -0.40 1.72 19.98
CA ALA A 62 0.43 0.89 19.13
C ALA A 62 -0.07 -0.55 19.25
N SER A 63 -0.52 -1.14 18.13
CA SER A 63 -0.97 -2.52 18.07
C SER A 63 -0.08 -3.30 17.10
N ARG A 64 0.31 -4.52 17.50
CA ARG A 64 1.19 -5.38 16.72
C ARG A 64 0.67 -6.80 16.68
N ARG A 65 0.39 -7.28 15.48
CA ARG A 65 0.09 -8.69 15.22
C ARG A 65 1.32 -9.38 14.66
N THR A 66 1.91 -10.26 15.45
CA THR A 66 3.16 -10.98 15.12
C THR A 66 2.88 -12.25 14.32
N PRO A 67 3.91 -12.87 13.69
CA PRO A 67 3.78 -14.20 13.08
C PRO A 67 3.30 -15.28 14.07
N GLN A 68 3.62 -15.14 15.36
CA GLN A 68 3.15 -16.04 16.40
C GLN A 68 1.65 -15.90 16.62
N HIS A 69 1.13 -14.66 16.69
CA HIS A 69 -0.30 -14.39 16.81
C HIS A 69 -1.09 -14.91 15.62
N VAL A 70 -0.55 -14.77 14.40
CA VAL A 70 -1.20 -15.31 13.19
C VAL A 70 -1.34 -16.83 13.25
N ARG A 71 -0.32 -17.54 13.75
CA ARG A 71 -0.36 -19.01 13.89
C ARG A 71 -1.31 -19.49 15.01
N GLN A 72 -1.34 -18.77 16.13
CA GLN A 72 -2.16 -19.14 17.29
C GLN A 72 -3.65 -18.82 17.14
N ASP A 73 -3.94 -17.77 16.41
CA ASP A 73 -5.31 -17.28 16.17
C ASP A 73 -5.44 -16.88 14.68
N PRO A 74 -5.58 -17.87 13.78
CA PRO A 74 -5.69 -17.60 12.36
C PRO A 74 -6.98 -16.88 12.04
N GLN A 75 -6.86 -15.70 11.41
CA GLN A 75 -7.95 -14.88 10.92
C GLN A 75 -7.75 -14.67 9.43
N ASP A 76 -8.73 -14.98 8.58
CA ASP A 76 -8.68 -14.72 7.14
C ASP A 76 -9.70 -13.63 6.79
N LYS A 77 -9.34 -12.40 7.10
CA LYS A 77 -10.16 -11.20 6.86
C LYS A 77 -9.36 -10.11 6.18
N TYR A 78 -10.02 -9.33 5.37
CA TYR A 78 -9.59 -7.99 5.00
C TYR A 78 -10.24 -6.98 5.96
N ILE A 79 -9.46 -6.01 6.39
CA ILE A 79 -9.97 -4.89 7.18
C ILE A 79 -9.95 -3.65 6.29
N LEU A 80 -11.14 -3.13 5.98
CA LEU A 80 -11.29 -1.80 5.39
C LEU A 80 -11.27 -0.79 6.53
N VAL A 81 -10.33 0.14 6.48
CA VAL A 81 -10.18 1.23 7.47
C VAL A 81 -10.57 2.54 6.83
N ASN A 82 -11.35 3.36 7.53
CA ASN A 82 -11.65 4.75 7.21
C ASN A 82 -11.25 5.63 8.39
N VAL A 83 -10.21 6.44 8.22
CA VAL A 83 -9.75 7.40 9.24
C VAL A 83 -10.70 8.59 9.27
N ARG A 84 -11.26 8.88 10.46
CA ARG A 84 -12.18 9.99 10.71
C ARG A 84 -11.46 11.24 11.19
N SER A 85 -10.48 11.04 12.08
CA SER A 85 -9.63 12.10 12.62
C SER A 85 -8.30 11.51 13.07
N GLY A 86 -7.29 12.35 13.17
CA GLY A 86 -5.93 11.96 13.55
C GLY A 86 -5.10 11.48 12.36
N ILE A 87 -3.90 11.01 12.69
CA ILE A 87 -2.93 10.44 11.75
C ILE A 87 -2.60 9.03 12.21
N VAL A 88 -2.76 8.07 11.34
CA VAL A 88 -2.55 6.65 11.61
C VAL A 88 -1.48 6.10 10.68
N ARG A 89 -0.51 5.39 11.23
CA ARG A 89 0.49 4.65 10.48
C ARG A 89 0.20 3.16 10.54
N LEU A 90 0.22 2.53 9.38
CA LEU A 90 0.01 1.10 9.23
C LEU A 90 1.16 0.50 8.43
N ARG A 91 1.76 -0.56 8.97
CA ARG A 91 2.83 -1.33 8.31
C ARG A 91 2.41 -2.78 8.19
N GLN A 92 2.60 -3.36 7.02
CA GLN A 92 2.38 -4.79 6.77
C GLN A 92 3.41 -5.29 5.77
N GLN A 93 4.15 -6.36 6.11
CA GLN A 93 5.26 -6.89 5.32
C GLN A 93 6.32 -5.81 5.02
N ARG A 94 6.55 -5.50 3.74
CA ARG A 94 7.49 -4.47 3.28
C ARG A 94 6.82 -3.15 2.93
N SER A 95 5.52 -3.04 3.12
CA SER A 95 4.73 -1.86 2.79
C SER A 95 4.34 -1.12 4.05
N GLU A 96 4.35 0.20 3.96
CA GLU A 96 3.92 1.12 5.02
C GLU A 96 3.10 2.23 4.40
N CYS A 97 2.04 2.65 5.08
CA CYS A 97 1.28 3.82 4.70
C CYS A 97 0.93 4.68 5.91
N GLU A 98 0.81 5.97 5.67
CA GLU A 98 0.26 6.93 6.61
C GLU A 98 -1.09 7.40 6.11
N MET A 99 -2.08 7.39 7.00
CA MET A 99 -3.46 7.76 6.72
C MET A 99 -3.83 8.98 7.54
N THR A 100 -4.46 9.94 6.91
CA THR A 100 -5.02 11.15 7.53
C THR A 100 -6.54 11.11 7.49
N ALA A 101 -7.19 12.08 8.12
CA ALA A 101 -8.66 12.20 8.11
C ALA A 101 -9.22 12.15 6.67
N GLY A 102 -10.20 11.29 6.46
CA GLY A 102 -10.84 11.03 5.18
C GLY A 102 -10.16 9.93 4.35
N SER A 103 -9.01 9.38 4.77
CA SER A 103 -8.38 8.28 4.07
C SER A 103 -9.09 6.94 4.31
N LEU A 104 -9.12 6.10 3.26
CA LEU A 104 -9.50 4.69 3.35
C LEU A 104 -8.37 3.80 2.86
N THR A 105 -8.19 2.63 3.48
CA THR A 105 -7.25 1.61 2.99
C THR A 105 -7.68 0.22 3.43
N LEU A 106 -7.01 -0.80 2.87
CA LEU A 106 -7.21 -2.20 3.19
C LEU A 106 -5.93 -2.82 3.74
N TYR A 107 -6.07 -3.73 4.70
CA TYR A 107 -5.00 -4.63 5.13
C TYR A 107 -5.56 -6.02 5.47
N ARG A 108 -4.68 -6.99 5.74
CA ARG A 108 -5.07 -8.39 6.01
C ARG A 108 -4.75 -8.77 7.44
N THR A 109 -5.56 -9.65 8.03
CA THR A 109 -5.34 -10.18 9.38
C THR A 109 -4.56 -11.49 9.41
N ASP A 110 -4.48 -12.23 8.30
CA ASP A 110 -3.68 -13.46 8.14
C ASP A 110 -2.19 -13.20 7.90
N VAL A 111 -1.78 -11.94 7.85
CA VAL A 111 -0.40 -11.48 7.70
C VAL A 111 -0.05 -10.56 8.86
N PRO A 112 1.17 -10.64 9.43
CA PRO A 112 1.62 -9.74 10.47
C PRO A 112 1.50 -8.27 10.07
N PHE A 113 1.14 -7.42 11.03
CA PHE A 113 1.03 -5.97 10.82
C PHE A 113 1.38 -5.19 12.08
N GLU A 114 1.69 -3.90 11.91
CA GLU A 114 1.87 -2.92 12.96
C GLU A 114 0.97 -1.71 12.68
N TRP A 115 0.29 -1.24 13.71
CA TRP A 115 -0.61 -0.11 13.71
C TRP A 115 -0.16 0.88 14.78
N GLU A 116 -0.05 2.15 14.44
CA GLU A 116 0.39 3.18 15.39
C GLU A 116 -0.32 4.50 15.12
N HIS A 117 -0.73 5.17 16.19
CA HIS A 117 -1.00 6.60 16.21
C HIS A 117 -0.54 7.20 17.55
N ARG A 118 0.04 8.41 17.49
CA ARG A 118 0.67 9.06 18.64
C ARG A 118 -0.24 10.03 19.36
N ASP A 119 -1.24 10.53 18.66
CA ASP A 119 -2.24 11.48 19.16
C ASP A 119 -3.62 10.83 19.08
N SER A 120 -4.67 11.53 19.49
CA SER A 120 -6.04 11.02 19.37
C SER A 120 -6.37 10.70 17.92
N ALA A 121 -6.87 9.50 17.68
CA ALA A 121 -7.38 9.09 16.41
C ALA A 121 -8.78 8.48 16.52
N SER A 122 -9.58 8.68 15.46
CA SER A 122 -10.88 8.03 15.31
C SER A 122 -10.94 7.32 13.96
N VAL A 123 -11.27 6.04 13.98
CA VAL A 123 -11.35 5.20 12.80
C VAL A 123 -12.65 4.40 12.77
N ARG A 124 -13.17 4.16 11.57
CA ARG A 124 -14.14 3.11 11.30
C ARG A 124 -13.43 1.96 10.60
N SER A 125 -13.75 0.75 11.02
CA SER A 125 -13.19 -0.45 10.40
C SER A 125 -14.30 -1.41 10.05
N VAL A 126 -14.12 -2.13 8.94
CA VAL A 126 -15.01 -3.21 8.52
C VAL A 126 -14.16 -4.45 8.33
N ALA A 127 -14.43 -5.47 9.15
CA ALA A 127 -13.86 -6.80 8.94
C ALA A 127 -14.69 -7.55 7.90
N ILE A 128 -14.07 -7.92 6.81
CA ILE A 128 -14.68 -8.60 5.65
C ILE A 128 -14.04 -9.97 5.53
N PRO A 129 -14.81 -11.08 5.56
CA PRO A 129 -14.27 -12.41 5.28
C PRO A 129 -13.53 -12.43 3.94
N ALA A 130 -12.31 -12.96 3.93
CA ALA A 130 -11.46 -12.91 2.74
C ALA A 130 -12.09 -13.64 1.55
N ALA A 131 -12.79 -14.75 1.79
CA ALA A 131 -13.50 -15.48 0.75
C ALA A 131 -14.55 -14.60 0.02
N ALA A 132 -15.30 -13.76 0.76
CA ALA A 132 -16.31 -12.89 0.17
C ALA A 132 -15.68 -11.83 -0.75
N LEU A 133 -14.57 -11.23 -0.32
CA LEU A 133 -13.91 -10.18 -1.11
C LEU A 133 -13.11 -10.74 -2.29
N ARG A 134 -12.43 -11.88 -2.12
CA ARG A 134 -11.72 -12.59 -3.20
C ARG A 134 -12.67 -13.14 -4.27
N ALA A 135 -13.89 -13.51 -3.91
CA ALA A 135 -14.91 -13.91 -4.88
C ALA A 135 -15.31 -12.76 -5.81
N ARG A 136 -15.30 -11.51 -5.29
CA ARG A 136 -15.66 -10.30 -6.05
C ARG A 136 -14.47 -9.70 -6.82
N LEU A 137 -13.26 -9.77 -6.27
CA LEU A 137 -12.07 -9.09 -6.77
C LEU A 137 -10.90 -10.06 -6.94
N ARG A 138 -10.42 -10.21 -8.18
CA ARG A 138 -9.33 -11.16 -8.49
C ARG A 138 -7.95 -10.72 -7.97
N ASN A 139 -7.71 -9.43 -7.82
CA ASN A 139 -6.39 -8.87 -7.49
C ASN A 139 -6.42 -7.90 -6.30
N ILE A 140 -7.20 -8.25 -5.28
CA ILE A 140 -7.41 -7.41 -4.10
C ILE A 140 -6.10 -7.07 -3.37
N ASP A 141 -5.14 -7.99 -3.35
CA ASP A 141 -3.87 -7.81 -2.62
C ASP A 141 -3.02 -6.66 -3.20
N SER A 142 -3.25 -6.26 -4.44
CA SER A 142 -2.58 -5.10 -5.05
C SER A 142 -3.04 -3.75 -4.46
N TYR A 143 -4.15 -3.74 -3.72
CA TYR A 143 -4.74 -2.54 -3.11
C TYR A 143 -4.42 -2.41 -1.61
N LEU A 144 -3.71 -3.37 -1.04
CA LEU A 144 -3.32 -3.31 0.37
C LEU A 144 -2.38 -2.13 0.64
N LEU A 145 -2.60 -1.46 1.76
CA LEU A 145 -1.81 -0.32 2.23
C LEU A 145 -1.69 0.82 1.19
N ARG A 146 -2.71 0.99 0.36
CA ARG A 146 -2.83 2.12 -0.59
C ARG A 146 -3.95 3.04 -0.14
N PRO A 147 -3.64 4.11 0.62
CA PRO A 147 -4.65 5.05 1.06
C PRO A 147 -5.37 5.71 -0.12
N GLN A 148 -6.69 5.63 -0.09
CA GLN A 148 -7.59 6.27 -1.03
C GLN A 148 -8.23 7.47 -0.37
N SER A 149 -8.51 8.52 -1.16
CA SER A 149 -9.22 9.69 -0.65
C SER A 149 -10.72 9.44 -0.62
N GLY A 150 -11.30 9.43 0.57
CA GLY A 150 -12.75 9.38 0.77
C GLY A 150 -13.44 10.74 0.59
N GLN A 151 -12.82 11.67 -0.13
CA GLN A 151 -13.38 13.02 -0.34
C GLN A 151 -14.11 13.13 -1.68
N ASN A 152 -13.83 12.25 -2.64
CA ASN A 152 -14.35 12.33 -4.01
C ASN A 152 -14.78 10.95 -4.54
N GLY A 153 -15.64 10.96 -5.54
CA GLY A 153 -16.03 9.80 -6.33
C GLY A 153 -16.64 8.66 -5.51
N VAL A 154 -16.41 7.44 -5.93
CA VAL A 154 -16.99 6.23 -5.31
C VAL A 154 -16.44 6.00 -3.91
N TRP A 155 -15.19 6.37 -3.63
CA TRP A 155 -14.61 6.30 -2.29
C TRP A 155 -15.33 7.21 -1.30
N ARG A 156 -15.84 8.37 -1.74
CA ARG A 156 -16.70 9.24 -0.93
C ARG A 156 -18.02 8.56 -0.60
N ILE A 157 -18.69 7.97 -1.60
CA ILE A 157 -19.95 7.24 -1.40
C ILE A 157 -19.75 6.10 -0.39
N LEU A 158 -18.65 5.34 -0.53
CA LEU A 158 -18.29 4.27 0.42
C LEU A 158 -18.07 4.82 1.85
N SER A 159 -17.33 5.92 1.99
CA SER A 159 -17.09 6.57 3.28
C SER A 159 -18.40 7.06 3.94
N ASP A 160 -19.31 7.64 3.15
CA ASP A 160 -20.61 8.11 3.64
C ASP A 160 -21.52 6.95 4.00
N MET A 161 -21.52 5.84 3.21
CA MET A 161 -22.24 4.60 3.55
C MET A 161 -21.76 4.04 4.88
N LEU A 162 -20.45 3.93 5.11
CA LEU A 162 -19.89 3.49 6.38
C LEU A 162 -20.32 4.41 7.53
N GLY A 163 -20.40 5.70 7.26
CA GLY A 163 -20.90 6.70 8.20
C GLY A 163 -22.35 6.46 8.61
N SER A 164 -23.21 6.30 7.63
CA SER A 164 -24.64 6.10 7.82
C SER A 164 -24.92 4.77 8.53
N LEU A 165 -24.25 3.67 8.11
CA LEU A 165 -24.37 2.37 8.78
C LEU A 165 -23.97 2.45 10.25
N SER A 166 -22.88 3.15 10.56
CA SER A 166 -22.42 3.31 11.96
C SER A 166 -23.38 4.12 12.82
N GLN A 167 -24.00 5.16 12.26
CA GLN A 167 -24.96 6.01 12.99
C GLN A 167 -26.33 5.36 13.15
N GLN A 168 -26.78 4.59 12.15
CA GLN A 168 -28.12 4.01 12.09
C GLN A 168 -28.17 2.53 12.51
N CYS A 169 -27.07 1.96 13.01
CA CYS A 169 -26.99 0.52 13.31
C CYS A 169 -28.15 0.00 14.16
N HIS A 170 -28.62 0.78 15.13
CA HIS A 170 -29.76 0.40 16.01
C HIS A 170 -31.10 0.37 15.27
N SER A 171 -31.23 1.07 14.15
CA SER A 171 -32.47 1.14 13.36
C SER A 171 -32.49 0.15 12.19
N ILE A 172 -31.39 -0.57 11.93
CA ILE A 172 -31.30 -1.53 10.85
C ILE A 172 -32.00 -2.85 11.24
N PRO A 173 -33.03 -3.30 10.49
CA PRO A 173 -33.65 -4.61 10.73
C PRO A 173 -32.65 -5.74 10.41
N LEU A 174 -32.71 -6.83 11.17
CA LEU A 174 -31.84 -8.00 10.92
C LEU A 174 -32.00 -8.57 9.51
N THR A 175 -33.20 -8.49 8.96
CA THR A 175 -33.52 -8.94 7.58
C THR A 175 -32.77 -8.16 6.50
N ALA A 176 -32.37 -6.90 6.75
CA ALA A 176 -31.67 -6.05 5.81
C ALA A 176 -30.14 -6.21 5.87
N THR A 177 -29.60 -6.84 6.94
CA THR A 177 -28.16 -6.85 7.21
C THR A 177 -27.35 -7.56 6.12
N HIS A 178 -27.83 -8.69 5.60
CA HIS A 178 -27.15 -9.44 4.56
C HIS A 178 -27.11 -8.67 3.23
N THR A 179 -28.24 -8.03 2.87
CA THR A 179 -28.32 -7.21 1.67
C THR A 179 -27.38 -6.01 1.74
N LEU A 180 -27.38 -5.29 2.86
CA LEU A 180 -26.48 -4.15 3.07
C LEU A 180 -24.99 -4.56 3.08
N ALA A 181 -24.67 -5.73 3.63
CA ALA A 181 -23.33 -6.28 3.60
C ALA A 181 -22.88 -6.57 2.15
N ALA A 182 -23.73 -7.21 1.36
CA ALA A 182 -23.44 -7.49 -0.05
C ALA A 182 -23.25 -6.19 -0.84
N GLN A 183 -24.12 -5.19 -0.66
CA GLN A 183 -24.00 -3.90 -1.32
C GLN A 183 -22.71 -3.15 -0.94
N LEU A 184 -22.25 -3.26 0.31
CA LEU A 184 -20.99 -2.66 0.75
C LEU A 184 -19.81 -3.32 0.06
N ILE A 185 -19.80 -4.66 -0.07
CA ILE A 185 -18.75 -5.39 -0.79
C ILE A 185 -18.75 -5.01 -2.28
N GLU A 186 -19.92 -4.91 -2.92
CA GLU A 186 -20.05 -4.49 -4.32
C GLU A 186 -19.54 -3.06 -4.52
N LEU A 187 -19.93 -2.13 -3.66
CA LEU A 187 -19.48 -0.74 -3.73
C LEU A 187 -17.96 -0.62 -3.53
N LEU A 188 -17.40 -1.40 -2.60
CA LEU A 188 -15.94 -1.48 -2.44
C LEU A 188 -15.27 -2.04 -3.71
N GLY A 189 -15.87 -3.07 -4.32
CA GLY A 189 -15.40 -3.62 -5.60
C GLY A 189 -15.35 -2.56 -6.69
N VAL A 190 -16.43 -1.82 -6.88
CA VAL A 190 -16.51 -0.72 -7.84
C VAL A 190 -15.48 0.38 -7.54
N ALA A 191 -15.31 0.76 -6.26
CA ALA A 191 -14.34 1.77 -5.86
C ALA A 191 -12.90 1.35 -6.22
N ILE A 192 -12.58 0.08 -6.05
CA ILE A 192 -11.28 -0.49 -6.40
C ILE A 192 -11.08 -0.53 -7.91
N GLU A 193 -12.06 -1.05 -8.67
CA GLU A 193 -11.99 -1.17 -10.13
C GLU A 193 -11.84 0.19 -10.83
N ILE A 194 -12.65 1.19 -10.43
CA ILE A 194 -12.53 2.55 -10.97
C ILE A 194 -11.21 3.21 -10.55
N GLY A 195 -10.74 2.99 -9.33
CA GLY A 195 -9.45 3.49 -8.89
C GLY A 195 -8.28 2.94 -9.71
N ASP A 196 -8.42 1.78 -10.32
CA ASP A 196 -7.47 1.18 -11.25
C ASP A 196 -7.55 1.83 -12.65
N GLU A 197 -8.75 2.12 -13.14
CA GLU A 197 -8.97 2.76 -14.44
C GLU A 197 -8.50 4.23 -14.45
N ASP A 198 -8.78 4.98 -13.40
CA ASP A 198 -8.40 6.39 -13.32
C ASP A 198 -6.92 6.62 -13.00
N GLY A 199 -6.20 5.60 -12.53
CA GLY A 199 -4.80 5.72 -12.11
C GLY A 199 -4.61 6.76 -10.98
N VAL A 200 -5.69 7.14 -10.29
CA VAL A 200 -5.78 8.28 -9.40
C VAL A 200 -5.91 7.81 -7.96
N SER A 201 -4.86 7.31 -7.40
CA SER A 201 -4.61 7.55 -5.98
C SER A 201 -3.21 7.13 -5.60
N LEU A 202 -2.27 7.81 -6.14
CA LEU A 202 -1.03 8.00 -5.39
C LEU A 202 -1.41 8.99 -4.29
N GLY A 203 -1.58 8.53 -3.08
CA GLY A 203 -1.91 9.31 -1.90
C GLY A 203 -1.12 10.62 -1.77
N THR A 204 -0.97 11.16 -0.57
CA THR A 204 -0.19 12.37 -0.28
C THR A 204 1.13 12.41 -1.07
N GLU A 205 1.68 13.59 -1.32
CA GLU A 205 2.99 13.78 -1.99
C GLU A 205 4.08 12.87 -1.43
N THR A 206 4.02 12.55 -0.14
CA THR A 206 4.91 11.61 0.55
C THR A 206 4.76 10.17 0.01
N THR A 207 3.55 9.70 -0.20
CA THR A 207 3.28 8.36 -0.77
C THR A 207 3.69 8.29 -2.23
N ARG A 208 3.50 9.37 -3.01
CA ARG A 208 4.02 9.47 -4.39
C ARG A 208 5.53 9.37 -4.44
N LYS A 209 6.23 10.12 -3.58
CA LYS A 209 7.70 10.08 -3.48
C LYS A 209 8.19 8.68 -3.07
N ALA A 210 7.50 8.02 -2.14
CA ALA A 210 7.82 6.65 -1.73
C ALA A 210 7.61 5.64 -2.87
N SER A 211 6.48 5.71 -3.58
CA SER A 211 6.19 4.86 -4.74
C SER A 211 7.19 5.09 -5.88
N TYR A 212 7.54 6.34 -6.17
CA TYR A 212 8.56 6.67 -7.16
C TYR A 212 9.93 6.07 -6.79
N ARG A 213 10.38 6.25 -5.54
CA ARG A 213 11.63 5.66 -5.04
C ARG A 213 11.62 4.14 -5.13
N ASN A 214 10.50 3.49 -4.81
CA ASN A 214 10.35 2.05 -4.94
C ASN A 214 10.50 1.59 -6.40
N CYS A 215 9.84 2.26 -7.34
CA CYS A 215 9.98 1.98 -8.77
C CYS A 215 11.42 2.22 -9.27
N VAL A 216 12.06 3.30 -8.86
CA VAL A 216 13.46 3.61 -9.20
C VAL A 216 14.40 2.52 -8.68
N ASN A 217 14.25 2.10 -7.44
CA ASN A 217 15.06 1.04 -6.84
C ASN A 217 14.85 -0.31 -7.57
N LEU A 218 13.59 -0.66 -7.85
CA LEU A 218 13.24 -1.87 -8.61
C LEU A 218 13.90 -1.87 -10.00
N ILE A 219 13.81 -0.77 -10.73
CA ILE A 219 14.44 -0.63 -12.06
C ILE A 219 15.96 -0.78 -11.94
N ARG A 220 16.61 -0.06 -11.02
CA ARG A 220 18.06 -0.07 -10.85
C ARG A 220 18.62 -1.42 -10.44
N SER A 221 17.87 -2.19 -9.65
CA SER A 221 18.28 -3.51 -9.19
C SER A 221 18.12 -4.60 -10.25
N ASN A 222 17.32 -4.36 -11.30
CA ASN A 222 16.96 -5.38 -12.29
C ASN A 222 17.22 -4.92 -13.76
N LEU A 223 18.20 -4.04 -13.98
CA LEU A 223 18.47 -3.44 -15.31
C LEU A 223 18.76 -4.46 -16.41
N ALA A 224 19.35 -5.61 -16.06
CA ALA A 224 19.68 -6.70 -16.99
C ALA A 224 18.42 -7.44 -17.48
N ASP A 225 17.34 -7.42 -16.69
CA ASP A 225 16.12 -8.15 -16.98
C ASP A 225 15.34 -7.51 -18.13
N ASP A 226 14.46 -8.31 -18.72
CA ASP A 226 13.49 -7.82 -19.70
C ASP A 226 12.38 -7.00 -19.00
N LEU A 227 12.76 -5.82 -18.54
CA LEU A 227 11.84 -4.89 -17.90
C LEU A 227 10.97 -4.19 -18.94
N THR A 228 9.66 -4.44 -18.84
CA THR A 228 8.64 -3.66 -19.55
C THR A 228 7.86 -2.82 -18.54
N PRO A 229 7.18 -1.74 -18.97
CA PRO A 229 6.30 -0.97 -18.07
C PRO A 229 5.29 -1.84 -17.33
N GLU A 230 4.75 -2.88 -17.98
CA GLU A 230 3.80 -3.83 -17.38
C GLU A 230 4.43 -4.65 -16.25
N LYS A 231 5.66 -5.14 -16.46
CA LYS A 231 6.41 -5.88 -15.44
C LYS A 231 6.78 -4.98 -14.26
N ILE A 232 7.28 -3.76 -14.53
CA ILE A 232 7.61 -2.78 -13.49
C ILE A 232 6.37 -2.44 -12.66
N ALA A 233 5.26 -2.11 -13.32
CA ALA A 233 4.00 -1.78 -12.67
C ALA A 233 3.52 -2.94 -11.79
N ARG A 234 3.48 -4.16 -12.34
CA ARG A 234 3.07 -5.37 -11.60
C ARG A 234 3.91 -5.60 -10.35
N THR A 235 5.24 -5.53 -10.48
CA THR A 235 6.15 -5.77 -9.34
C THR A 235 6.10 -4.65 -8.31
N ALA A 236 5.89 -3.39 -8.76
CA ALA A 236 5.70 -2.25 -7.87
C ALA A 236 4.28 -2.18 -7.28
N GLY A 237 3.37 -3.09 -7.71
CA GLY A 237 1.98 -3.07 -7.31
C GLY A 237 1.22 -1.85 -7.81
N LEU A 238 1.51 -1.37 -9.03
CA LEU A 238 0.87 -0.23 -9.68
C LEU A 238 0.15 -0.66 -10.96
N SER A 239 -0.85 0.11 -11.41
CA SER A 239 -1.29 0.02 -12.79
C SER A 239 -0.23 0.62 -13.72
N VAL A 240 -0.23 0.20 -14.99
CA VAL A 240 0.68 0.77 -16.01
C VAL A 240 0.47 2.28 -16.15
N ARG A 241 -0.79 2.72 -16.10
CA ARG A 241 -1.16 4.14 -16.16
C ARG A 241 -0.62 4.91 -14.95
N SER A 242 -0.74 4.35 -13.74
CA SER A 242 -0.19 4.94 -12.51
C SER A 242 1.34 5.05 -12.57
N LEU A 243 2.01 4.03 -13.11
CA LEU A 243 3.46 4.05 -13.32
C LEU A 243 3.85 5.19 -14.28
N HIS A 244 3.20 5.29 -15.44
CA HIS A 244 3.47 6.36 -16.40
C HIS A 244 3.25 7.75 -15.79
N ARG A 245 2.14 7.97 -15.08
CA ARG A 245 1.83 9.24 -14.42
C ARG A 245 2.88 9.57 -13.35
N LEU A 246 3.29 8.58 -12.54
CA LEU A 246 4.29 8.75 -11.48
C LEU A 246 5.62 9.28 -12.02
N PHE A 247 6.05 8.78 -13.19
CA PHE A 247 7.27 9.24 -13.85
C PHE A 247 7.07 10.56 -14.62
N GLN A 248 5.90 10.79 -15.19
CA GLN A 248 5.57 12.08 -15.82
C GLN A 248 5.53 13.23 -14.81
N ASP A 249 5.00 13.00 -13.60
CA ASP A 249 4.96 14.01 -12.52
C ASP A 249 6.38 14.47 -12.10
N VAL A 250 7.41 13.63 -12.34
CA VAL A 250 8.83 13.97 -12.10
C VAL A 250 9.51 14.51 -13.38
N GLY A 251 8.78 14.59 -14.50
CA GLY A 251 9.27 15.15 -15.76
C GLY A 251 10.03 14.18 -16.65
N GLU A 252 10.11 12.89 -16.32
CA GLU A 252 10.83 11.89 -17.14
C GLU A 252 9.96 10.63 -17.35
N PRO A 253 9.56 10.29 -18.60
CA PRO A 253 8.83 9.06 -18.89
C PRO A 253 9.59 7.81 -18.45
N VAL A 254 8.87 6.78 -17.90
CA VAL A 254 9.48 5.56 -17.36
C VAL A 254 10.38 4.82 -18.34
N GLY A 255 10.02 4.78 -19.63
CA GLY A 255 10.87 4.17 -20.67
C GLY A 255 12.16 4.94 -20.91
N THR A 256 12.12 6.27 -20.79
CA THR A 256 13.30 7.15 -20.88
C THR A 256 14.19 6.93 -19.64
N PHE A 257 13.61 6.90 -18.46
CA PHE A 257 14.33 6.61 -17.21
C PHE A 257 15.04 5.25 -17.28
N LEU A 258 14.35 4.18 -17.67
CA LEU A 258 14.93 2.84 -17.81
C LEU A 258 16.12 2.85 -18.79
N ARG A 259 15.95 3.47 -19.95
CA ARG A 259 17.02 3.61 -20.97
C ARG A 259 18.21 4.38 -20.42
N ASN A 260 17.98 5.50 -19.73
CA ASN A 260 19.03 6.31 -19.14
C ASN A 260 19.77 5.55 -18.03
N ALA A 261 19.07 4.83 -17.17
CA ALA A 261 19.67 4.00 -16.11
C ALA A 261 20.56 2.88 -16.70
N ARG A 262 20.15 2.26 -17.81
CA ARG A 262 20.97 1.29 -18.55
C ARG A 262 22.22 1.92 -19.15
N LEU A 263 22.09 3.11 -19.75
CA LEU A 263 23.23 3.86 -20.29
C LEU A 263 24.22 4.26 -19.20
N GLU A 264 23.76 4.73 -18.05
CA GLU A 264 24.61 5.09 -16.92
C GLU A 264 25.35 3.86 -16.37
N LYS A 265 24.69 2.68 -16.34
CA LYS A 265 25.35 1.42 -15.99
C LYS A 265 26.46 1.11 -16.98
N CYS A 266 26.20 1.16 -18.30
CA CYS A 266 27.20 0.92 -19.31
C CYS A 266 28.37 1.92 -19.23
N HIS A 267 28.09 3.20 -19.02
CA HIS A 267 29.10 4.24 -18.90
C HIS A 267 30.06 3.97 -17.73
N ARG A 268 29.56 3.53 -16.58
CA ARG A 268 30.40 3.11 -15.42
C ARG A 268 31.15 1.82 -15.71
N ASP A 269 30.47 0.81 -16.24
CA ASP A 269 31.06 -0.51 -16.49
C ASP A 269 32.16 -0.47 -17.57
N LEU A 270 32.04 0.43 -18.56
CA LEU A 270 33.07 0.66 -19.59
C LEU A 270 34.35 1.31 -19.04
N ALA A 271 34.27 2.06 -17.95
CA ALA A 271 35.38 2.70 -17.27
C ALA A 271 35.97 1.85 -16.14
N ASP A 272 35.34 0.73 -15.77
CA ASP A 272 35.73 -0.14 -14.68
C ASP A 272 36.89 -1.07 -15.14
N PRO A 273 38.12 -0.96 -14.55
CA PRO A 273 39.22 -1.85 -14.86
C PRO A 273 38.91 -3.34 -14.74
N GLY A 274 38.07 -3.71 -13.74
CA GLY A 274 37.66 -5.09 -13.52
C GLY A 274 36.79 -5.66 -14.66
N LYS A 275 36.29 -4.81 -15.56
CA LYS A 275 35.42 -5.18 -16.69
C LYS A 275 36.05 -4.99 -18.07
N PHE A 276 37.33 -4.65 -18.14
CA PHE A 276 38.00 -4.46 -19.43
C PHE A 276 38.10 -5.72 -20.26
N HIS A 277 37.97 -6.90 -19.66
CA HIS A 277 37.94 -8.18 -20.35
C HIS A 277 36.63 -8.46 -21.10
N PHE A 278 35.52 -7.76 -20.77
CA PHE A 278 34.27 -7.87 -21.52
C PHE A 278 34.30 -7.00 -22.77
N SER A 279 33.72 -7.44 -23.85
CA SER A 279 33.48 -6.60 -25.03
C SER A 279 32.44 -5.51 -24.74
N ILE A 280 32.42 -4.47 -25.56
CA ILE A 280 31.40 -3.39 -25.44
C ILE A 280 29.97 -3.95 -25.61
N GLY A 281 29.81 -4.94 -26.50
CA GLY A 281 28.56 -5.62 -26.73
C GLY A 281 28.08 -6.41 -25.50
N GLU A 282 28.99 -7.13 -24.84
CA GLU A 282 28.68 -7.88 -23.61
C GLU A 282 28.26 -6.94 -22.47
N ILE A 283 28.95 -5.81 -22.28
CA ILE A 283 28.58 -4.79 -21.28
C ILE A 283 27.17 -4.23 -21.58
N ALA A 284 26.88 -3.93 -22.84
CA ALA A 284 25.59 -3.45 -23.27
C ALA A 284 24.48 -4.51 -22.97
N TYR A 285 24.74 -5.77 -23.28
CA TYR A 285 23.84 -6.87 -23.05
C TYR A 285 23.58 -7.08 -21.55
N GLN A 286 24.63 -7.09 -20.71
CA GLN A 286 24.52 -7.18 -19.23
C GLN A 286 23.79 -5.98 -18.61
N ALA A 287 23.71 -4.87 -19.31
CA ALA A 287 22.90 -3.72 -18.90
C ALA A 287 21.45 -3.77 -19.44
N GLY A 288 21.07 -4.82 -20.20
CA GLY A 288 19.73 -5.03 -20.71
C GLY A 288 19.46 -4.46 -22.10
N PHE A 289 20.48 -4.09 -22.87
CA PHE A 289 20.32 -3.74 -24.29
C PHE A 289 20.30 -5.00 -25.17
N ARG A 290 19.29 -5.09 -26.03
CA ARG A 290 19.12 -6.24 -26.96
C ARG A 290 19.79 -6.03 -28.33
N SER A 291 20.18 -4.78 -28.65
CA SER A 291 20.80 -4.42 -29.91
C SER A 291 22.01 -3.55 -29.65
N GLN A 292 23.19 -4.02 -30.11
CA GLN A 292 24.44 -3.28 -30.01
C GLN A 292 24.43 -2.01 -30.86
N ALA A 293 23.80 -2.06 -32.04
CA ALA A 293 23.70 -0.89 -32.92
C ALA A 293 22.82 0.20 -32.28
N HIS A 294 21.69 -0.19 -31.67
CA HIS A 294 20.85 0.74 -30.95
C HIS A 294 21.56 1.35 -29.74
N PHE A 295 22.27 0.52 -28.94
CA PHE A 295 23.08 1.00 -27.82
C PHE A 295 24.14 2.00 -28.28
N ALA A 296 24.93 1.68 -29.33
CA ALA A 296 26.02 2.55 -29.82
C ALA A 296 25.50 3.94 -30.23
N ASN A 297 24.36 3.97 -30.93
CA ASN A 297 23.73 5.24 -31.34
C ASN A 297 23.29 6.08 -30.15
N ILE A 298 22.52 5.50 -29.22
CA ILE A 298 22.01 6.27 -28.08
C ILE A 298 23.11 6.65 -27.08
N PHE A 299 24.16 5.82 -26.92
CA PHE A 299 25.35 6.15 -26.12
C PHE A 299 26.05 7.38 -26.66
N LYS A 300 26.35 7.39 -27.96
CA LYS A 300 26.98 8.54 -28.64
C LYS A 300 26.13 9.81 -28.55
N THR A 301 24.79 9.67 -28.73
CA THR A 301 23.87 10.80 -28.61
C THR A 301 23.88 11.38 -27.19
N ARG A 302 23.95 10.53 -26.16
CA ARG A 302 23.89 10.94 -24.76
C ARG A 302 25.19 11.56 -24.25
N TYR A 303 26.36 10.99 -24.64
CA TYR A 303 27.66 11.35 -24.08
C TYR A 303 28.57 12.09 -25.07
N GLY A 304 28.14 12.29 -26.31
CA GLY A 304 28.90 13.00 -27.33
C GLY A 304 30.05 12.22 -27.96
N ILE A 305 30.46 11.09 -27.39
CA ILE A 305 31.53 10.21 -27.83
C ILE A 305 31.09 8.76 -27.94
N SER A 306 31.75 7.95 -28.72
CA SER A 306 31.41 6.53 -28.81
C SER A 306 31.80 5.76 -27.54
N ALA A 307 31.15 4.63 -27.27
CA ALA A 307 31.47 3.74 -26.16
C ALA A 307 32.95 3.23 -26.23
N GLY A 308 33.49 3.05 -27.45
CA GLY A 308 34.88 2.67 -27.65
C GLY A 308 35.87 3.77 -27.32
N GLU A 309 35.57 5.01 -27.70
CA GLU A 309 36.37 6.17 -27.33
C GLU A 309 36.35 6.41 -25.82
N TRP A 310 35.18 6.32 -25.21
CA TRP A 310 35.01 6.41 -23.74
C TRP A 310 35.86 5.37 -23.00
N ARG A 311 35.81 4.10 -23.40
CA ARG A 311 36.62 3.03 -22.79
C ARG A 311 38.11 3.32 -22.92
N ARG A 312 38.61 3.71 -24.15
CA ARG A 312 40.02 4.03 -24.36
C ARG A 312 40.49 5.18 -23.48
N SER A 313 39.67 6.22 -23.34
CA SER A 313 39.99 7.35 -22.44
C SER A 313 40.05 6.95 -20.97
N ALA A 314 39.27 5.96 -20.53
CA ALA A 314 39.30 5.44 -19.17
C ALA A 314 40.51 4.52 -18.91
N GLN A 315 41.00 3.80 -19.93
CA GLN A 315 42.19 2.94 -19.84
C GLN A 315 43.50 3.73 -19.78
N LEU A 316 43.48 5.01 -20.17
CA LEU A 316 44.64 5.90 -20.17
C LEU A 316 44.77 6.75 -18.90
N ARG A 317 43.80 6.63 -17.98
CA ARG A 317 43.78 7.30 -16.67
C ARG A 317 44.20 6.36 -15.54
#